data_3d334ac41ff20c90bd546e73a4c962f7
#
_entry.id   3d334ac41ff20c90bd546e73a4c962f7
#
_cell.length_a   1.000
_cell.length_b   1.000
_cell.length_c   1.000
_cell.angle_alpha   90.00
_cell.angle_beta   90.00
_cell.angle_gamma   90.00
#
_symmetry.space_group_name_H-M   'P 1'
#
loop_
_entity.id
_entity.type
_entity.pdbx_description
1 polymer ?
#
loop_
_entity_poly.entity_id
_entity_poly.type
_entity_poly.pdbx_seq_one_letter_code
_entity_poly.pdbx_strand_id
1 'polypeptide(L)'
;MPGFLIAFEGLDQSGKQTQAEALNETLTAAGRACQLLSFPDYQTAIGTEIRRALHGEREYGADVMQLLYVANRYETRKRIEGWLAEGRVILCDRYTASSIAYGEAQELDPGWLADVQRFLPAADLTILLDIPPDVAVQRKQANRDRYERDLDLLTRVRGSYQRQAADPRWLQLRGDRPKADVSADVRAAVASRLGLL
;
A
#
# COMPACT_ATOMS: atom_id res chain seq x y z
N MET A 1 -13.57 21.03 -3.66
CA MET A 1 -12.14 20.77 -3.94
C MET A 1 -12.05 19.36 -4.50
N PRO A 2 -11.08 19.02 -5.37
CA PRO A 2 -10.91 17.65 -5.82
C PRO A 2 -10.57 16.73 -4.64
N GLY A 3 -10.98 15.47 -4.73
CA GLY A 3 -10.53 14.43 -3.80
C GLY A 3 -9.09 14.04 -4.08
N PHE A 4 -8.44 13.40 -3.12
CA PHE A 4 -7.06 12.92 -3.24
C PHE A 4 -6.95 11.46 -2.80
N LEU A 5 -6.11 10.68 -3.48
CA LEU A 5 -5.76 9.33 -3.09
C LEU A 5 -4.28 9.29 -2.67
N ILE A 6 -4.04 8.91 -1.42
CA ILE A 6 -2.71 8.75 -0.85
C ILE A 6 -2.51 7.28 -0.51
N ALA A 7 -1.49 6.65 -1.08
CA ALA A 7 -1.13 5.26 -0.82
C ALA A 7 0.10 5.17 0.09
N PHE A 8 0.04 4.29 1.09
CA PHE A 8 1.19 3.92 1.91
C PHE A 8 1.69 2.56 1.46
N GLU A 9 2.96 2.48 1.12
CA GLU A 9 3.62 1.30 0.58
C GLU A 9 4.88 0.94 1.37
N GLY A 10 5.38 -0.27 1.19
CA GLY A 10 6.57 -0.78 1.87
C GLY A 10 6.37 -2.21 2.38
N LEU A 11 7.43 -2.80 2.94
CA LEU A 11 7.40 -4.14 3.51
C LEU A 11 6.42 -4.25 4.68
N ASP A 12 6.02 -5.47 5.05
CA ASP A 12 5.24 -5.68 6.27
C ASP A 12 6.02 -5.18 7.48
N GLN A 13 5.31 -4.70 8.49
CA GLN A 13 5.88 -4.06 9.68
C GLN A 13 6.65 -2.76 9.43
N SER A 14 6.55 -2.15 8.23
CA SER A 14 7.16 -0.82 7.98
C SER A 14 6.41 0.33 8.65
N GLY A 15 5.20 0.08 9.15
CA GLY A 15 4.39 1.09 9.85
C GLY A 15 3.31 1.76 8.97
N LYS A 16 3.00 1.22 7.80
CA LYS A 16 2.00 1.76 6.86
C LYS A 16 0.65 2.06 7.52
N GLN A 17 0.04 1.06 8.13
CA GLN A 17 -1.24 1.21 8.81
C GLN A 17 -1.18 2.32 9.86
N THR A 18 -0.16 2.30 10.71
CA THR A 18 0.05 3.29 11.76
C THR A 18 0.12 4.73 11.22
N GLN A 19 0.82 4.93 10.10
CA GLN A 19 0.96 6.25 9.49
C GLN A 19 -0.30 6.68 8.75
N ALA A 20 -1.00 5.74 8.10
CA ALA A 20 -2.29 6.01 7.47
C ALA A 20 -3.35 6.42 8.51
N GLU A 21 -3.43 5.71 9.63
CA GLU A 21 -4.32 6.06 10.75
C GLU A 21 -3.99 7.43 11.35
N ALA A 22 -2.71 7.70 11.64
CA ALA A 22 -2.27 8.99 12.19
C ALA A 22 -2.54 10.17 11.23
N LEU A 23 -2.38 9.97 9.92
CA LEU A 23 -2.73 10.97 8.93
C LEU A 23 -4.24 11.16 8.83
N ASN A 24 -5.02 10.08 8.89
CA ASN A 24 -6.49 10.14 8.92
C ASN A 24 -7.00 10.98 10.09
N GLU A 25 -6.48 10.76 11.30
CA GLU A 25 -6.82 11.54 12.49
C GLU A 25 -6.50 13.04 12.29
N THR A 26 -5.30 13.34 11.76
CA THR A 26 -4.85 14.71 11.51
C THR A 26 -5.74 15.43 10.50
N LEU A 27 -6.04 14.79 9.36
CA LEU A 27 -6.87 15.37 8.31
C LEU A 27 -8.33 15.54 8.77
N THR A 28 -8.86 14.57 9.51
CA THR A 28 -10.21 14.66 10.09
C THR A 28 -10.31 15.81 11.09
N ALA A 29 -9.31 16.00 11.94
CA ALA A 29 -9.24 17.13 12.86
C ALA A 29 -9.14 18.49 12.13
N ALA A 30 -8.54 18.51 10.92
CA ALA A 30 -8.51 19.66 10.02
C ALA A 30 -9.82 19.85 9.20
N GLY A 31 -10.87 19.06 9.49
CA GLY A 31 -12.17 19.17 8.82
C GLY A 31 -12.25 18.51 7.45
N ARG A 32 -11.30 17.64 7.10
CA ARG A 32 -11.32 16.86 5.84
C ARG A 32 -12.14 15.59 6.00
N ALA A 33 -13.01 15.31 5.03
CA ALA A 33 -13.69 14.01 4.96
C ALA A 33 -12.72 12.97 4.40
N CYS A 34 -12.38 11.98 5.22
CA CYS A 34 -11.41 10.93 4.87
C CYS A 34 -12.06 9.55 4.77
N GLN A 35 -11.42 8.67 4.00
CA GLN A 35 -11.71 7.24 3.95
C GLN A 35 -10.41 6.47 4.09
N LEU A 36 -10.34 5.59 5.08
CA LEU A 36 -9.20 4.68 5.27
C LEU A 36 -9.55 3.32 4.67
N LEU A 37 -8.68 2.83 3.80
CA LEU A 37 -8.77 1.52 3.17
C LEU A 37 -7.49 0.72 3.44
N SER A 38 -7.64 -0.59 3.50
CA SER A 38 -6.50 -1.51 3.56
C SER A 38 -6.68 -2.59 2.51
N PHE A 39 -5.63 -2.89 1.77
CA PHE A 39 -5.64 -3.96 0.78
C PHE A 39 -4.58 -5.03 1.12
N PRO A 40 -4.95 -6.32 1.02
CA PRO A 40 -6.27 -6.82 0.60
C PRO A 40 -7.37 -6.52 1.64
N ASP A 41 -8.58 -6.18 1.13
CA ASP A 41 -9.77 -6.11 1.99
C ASP A 41 -10.30 -7.53 2.24
N TYR A 42 -9.97 -8.06 3.38
CA TYR A 42 -10.33 -9.43 3.80
C TYR A 42 -11.81 -9.61 4.14
N GLN A 43 -12.64 -8.57 4.09
CA GLN A 43 -14.07 -8.67 4.34
C GLN A 43 -14.87 -9.10 3.11
N THR A 44 -14.25 -9.05 1.92
CA THR A 44 -14.86 -9.45 0.66
C THR A 44 -14.67 -10.95 0.39
N ALA A 45 -15.43 -11.49 -0.59
CA ALA A 45 -15.27 -12.87 -1.02
C ALA A 45 -13.86 -13.12 -1.60
N ILE A 46 -13.36 -12.20 -2.45
CA ILE A 46 -12.01 -12.27 -3.02
C ILE A 46 -10.95 -12.14 -1.92
N GLY A 47 -11.12 -11.21 -0.99
CA GLY A 47 -10.21 -11.06 0.14
C GLY A 47 -10.17 -12.29 1.06
N THR A 48 -11.31 -12.96 1.24
CA THR A 48 -11.35 -14.24 1.97
C THR A 48 -10.55 -15.31 1.25
N GLU A 49 -10.63 -15.39 -0.08
CA GLU A 49 -9.85 -16.35 -0.87
C GLU A 49 -8.35 -16.05 -0.82
N ILE A 50 -7.96 -14.77 -0.89
CA ILE A 50 -6.57 -14.34 -0.69
C ILE A 50 -6.07 -14.80 0.69
N ARG A 51 -6.85 -14.59 1.75
CA ARG A 51 -6.48 -15.03 3.11
C ARG A 51 -6.25 -16.53 3.19
N ARG A 52 -7.13 -17.34 2.59
CA ARG A 52 -6.97 -18.79 2.54
C ARG A 52 -5.69 -19.21 1.84
N ALA A 53 -5.36 -18.55 0.72
CA ALA A 53 -4.12 -18.80 0.01
C ALA A 53 -2.87 -18.44 0.83
N LEU A 54 -2.91 -17.32 1.55
CA LEU A 54 -1.80 -16.89 2.42
C LEU A 54 -1.56 -17.85 3.60
N HIS A 55 -2.64 -18.49 4.08
CA HIS A 55 -2.54 -19.50 5.16
C HIS A 55 -2.26 -20.93 4.66
N GLY A 56 -2.11 -21.12 3.34
CA GLY A 56 -1.79 -22.43 2.77
C GLY A 56 -3.00 -23.36 2.57
N GLU A 57 -4.23 -22.85 2.72
CA GLU A 57 -5.46 -23.60 2.44
C GLU A 57 -5.74 -23.72 0.93
N ARG A 58 -5.08 -22.91 0.15
CA ARG A 58 -5.13 -22.83 -1.31
C ARG A 58 -3.75 -22.63 -1.89
N GLU A 59 -3.49 -23.22 -3.03
CA GLU A 59 -2.26 -23.03 -3.78
C GLU A 59 -2.56 -22.37 -5.12
N TYR A 60 -1.95 -21.21 -5.33
CA TYR A 60 -2.01 -20.44 -6.57
C TYR A 60 -0.62 -20.04 -7.01
N GLY A 61 -0.41 -20.00 -8.32
CA GLY A 61 0.78 -19.37 -8.91
C GLY A 61 0.84 -17.88 -8.59
N ALA A 62 2.02 -17.29 -8.77
CA ALA A 62 2.25 -15.88 -8.50
C ALA A 62 1.31 -14.98 -9.31
N ASP A 63 1.07 -15.32 -10.58
CA ASP A 63 0.20 -14.64 -11.51
C ASP A 63 -1.25 -14.60 -11.01
N VAL A 64 -1.80 -15.77 -10.63
CA VAL A 64 -3.18 -15.88 -10.10
C VAL A 64 -3.30 -15.10 -8.79
N MET A 65 -2.29 -15.16 -7.90
CA MET A 65 -2.29 -14.37 -6.66
C MET A 65 -2.33 -12.87 -6.95
N GLN A 66 -1.55 -12.37 -7.93
CA GLN A 66 -1.59 -10.95 -8.27
C GLN A 66 -2.93 -10.56 -8.90
N LEU A 67 -3.53 -11.41 -9.73
CA LEU A 67 -4.88 -11.17 -10.27
C LEU A 67 -5.94 -11.11 -9.16
N LEU A 68 -5.85 -11.95 -8.12
CA LEU A 68 -6.74 -11.88 -6.96
C LEU A 68 -6.56 -10.56 -6.18
N TYR A 69 -5.31 -10.11 -5.94
CA TYR A 69 -5.05 -8.82 -5.31
C TYR A 69 -5.59 -7.65 -6.13
N VAL A 70 -5.43 -7.70 -7.45
CA VAL A 70 -5.97 -6.69 -8.37
C VAL A 70 -7.49 -6.69 -8.35
N ALA A 71 -8.13 -7.87 -8.46
CA ALA A 71 -9.59 -8.01 -8.42
C ALA A 71 -10.17 -7.47 -7.10
N ASN A 72 -9.50 -7.74 -5.96
CA ASN A 72 -9.92 -7.23 -4.65
C ASN A 72 -9.91 -5.68 -4.60
N ARG A 73 -8.97 -5.01 -5.28
CA ARG A 73 -9.00 -3.54 -5.43
C ARG A 73 -10.14 -3.09 -6.35
N TYR A 74 -10.40 -3.83 -7.44
CA TYR A 74 -11.50 -3.51 -8.35
C TYR A 74 -12.88 -3.60 -7.69
N GLU A 75 -13.09 -4.46 -6.69
CA GLU A 75 -14.34 -4.50 -5.92
C GLU A 75 -14.68 -3.13 -5.29
N THR A 76 -13.64 -2.36 -4.91
CA THR A 76 -13.82 -1.05 -4.26
C THR A 76 -13.72 0.13 -5.24
N ARG A 77 -13.34 -0.09 -6.50
CA ARG A 77 -13.06 0.96 -7.48
C ARG A 77 -14.15 2.02 -7.58
N LYS A 78 -15.41 1.60 -7.79
CA LYS A 78 -16.53 2.56 -7.94
C LYS A 78 -16.77 3.42 -6.70
N ARG A 79 -16.51 2.87 -5.51
CA ARG A 79 -16.60 3.61 -4.24
C ARG A 79 -15.49 4.64 -4.15
N ILE A 80 -14.26 4.26 -4.52
CA ILE A 80 -13.11 5.17 -4.58
C ILE A 80 -13.40 6.33 -5.52
N GLU A 81 -13.87 6.04 -6.76
CA GLU A 81 -14.22 7.06 -7.75
C GLU A 81 -15.31 8.02 -7.24
N GLY A 82 -16.34 7.49 -6.58
CA GLY A 82 -17.41 8.29 -5.96
C GLY A 82 -16.89 9.20 -4.85
N TRP A 83 -16.08 8.69 -3.93
CA TRP A 83 -15.50 9.49 -2.85
C TRP A 83 -14.54 10.57 -3.35
N LEU A 84 -13.75 10.27 -4.38
CA LEU A 84 -12.89 11.28 -5.03
C LEU A 84 -13.73 12.40 -5.66
N ALA A 85 -14.83 12.04 -6.31
CA ALA A 85 -15.76 13.02 -6.87
C ALA A 85 -16.44 13.89 -5.80
N GLU A 86 -16.67 13.35 -4.60
CA GLU A 86 -17.18 14.07 -3.42
C GLU A 86 -16.10 14.95 -2.74
N GLY A 87 -14.86 14.94 -3.22
CA GLY A 87 -13.76 15.71 -2.65
C GLY A 87 -13.15 15.11 -1.37
N ARG A 88 -13.36 13.83 -1.11
CA ARG A 88 -12.78 13.13 0.05
C ARG A 88 -11.30 12.80 -0.16
N VAL A 89 -10.58 12.65 0.94
CA VAL A 89 -9.22 12.12 0.95
C VAL A 89 -9.27 10.62 1.24
N ILE A 90 -8.69 9.84 0.36
CA ILE A 90 -8.61 8.38 0.48
C ILE A 90 -7.20 7.99 0.88
N LEU A 91 -7.08 7.26 1.98
CA LEU A 91 -5.82 6.77 2.51
C LEU A 91 -5.81 5.25 2.38
N CYS A 92 -4.85 4.71 1.62
CA CYS A 92 -4.74 3.27 1.38
C CYS A 92 -3.50 2.71 2.08
N ASP A 93 -3.69 1.77 3.02
CA ASP A 93 -2.61 0.87 3.42
C ASP A 93 -2.47 -0.21 2.34
N ARG A 94 -1.42 -0.12 1.53
CA ARG A 94 -1.18 -0.81 0.27
C ARG A 94 -2.16 -0.40 -0.85
N TYR A 95 -1.63 -0.35 -2.06
CA TYR A 95 -2.43 -0.10 -3.26
C TYR A 95 -1.79 -0.77 -4.48
N THR A 96 -1.84 -0.14 -5.65
CA THR A 96 -1.40 -0.71 -6.92
C THR A 96 0.08 -1.09 -6.95
N ALA A 97 0.94 -0.32 -6.29
CA ALA A 97 2.38 -0.55 -6.28
C ALA A 97 2.78 -1.85 -5.55
N SER A 98 1.98 -2.29 -4.57
CA SER A 98 2.20 -3.60 -3.92
C SER A 98 2.14 -4.75 -4.92
N SER A 99 1.20 -4.77 -5.87
CA SER A 99 1.14 -5.84 -6.88
C SER A 99 2.36 -5.83 -7.80
N ILE A 100 2.84 -4.65 -8.19
CA ILE A 100 4.05 -4.53 -9.00
C ILE A 100 5.26 -5.04 -8.20
N ALA A 101 5.43 -4.60 -6.96
CA ALA A 101 6.59 -4.96 -6.14
C ALA A 101 6.65 -6.46 -5.84
N TYR A 102 5.54 -7.05 -5.39
CA TYR A 102 5.50 -8.47 -5.06
C TYR A 102 5.45 -9.37 -6.29
N GLY A 103 4.83 -8.94 -7.38
CA GLY A 103 4.79 -9.70 -8.62
C GLY A 103 6.15 -9.72 -9.33
N GLU A 104 6.81 -8.57 -9.48
CA GLU A 104 8.15 -8.47 -10.05
C GLU A 104 9.17 -9.29 -9.23
N ALA A 105 9.06 -9.26 -7.91
CA ALA A 105 9.91 -10.08 -7.04
C ALA A 105 9.69 -11.59 -7.23
N GLN A 106 8.60 -12.00 -7.84
CA GLN A 106 8.25 -13.37 -8.23
C GLN A 106 8.35 -13.59 -9.76
N GLU A 107 9.17 -12.77 -10.45
CA GLU A 107 9.51 -12.88 -11.86
C GLU A 107 8.33 -12.62 -12.84
N LEU A 108 7.27 -11.96 -12.39
CA LEU A 108 6.21 -11.49 -13.27
C LEU A 108 6.60 -10.18 -13.95
N ASP A 109 6.09 -9.97 -15.15
CA ASP A 109 6.34 -8.74 -15.91
C ASP A 109 5.67 -7.53 -15.24
N PRO A 110 6.43 -6.49 -14.85
CA PRO A 110 5.87 -5.31 -14.19
C PRO A 110 4.96 -4.48 -15.11
N GLY A 111 5.16 -4.53 -16.43
CA GLY A 111 4.29 -3.88 -17.41
C GLY A 111 2.91 -4.52 -17.42
N TRP A 112 2.85 -5.85 -17.46
CA TRP A 112 1.58 -6.58 -17.33
C TRP A 112 0.88 -6.26 -16.01
N LEU A 113 1.63 -6.22 -14.90
CA LEU A 113 1.06 -5.88 -13.59
C LEU A 113 0.50 -4.46 -13.53
N ALA A 114 1.12 -3.51 -14.22
CA ALA A 114 0.60 -2.15 -14.36
C ALA A 114 -0.67 -2.13 -15.24
N ASP A 115 -0.65 -2.84 -16.37
CA ASP A 115 -1.75 -2.88 -17.33
C ASP A 115 -3.05 -3.46 -16.74
N VAL A 116 -2.96 -4.54 -15.98
CA VAL A 116 -4.16 -5.14 -15.36
C VAL A 116 -4.78 -4.24 -14.28
N GLN A 117 -4.07 -3.21 -13.83
CA GLN A 117 -4.51 -2.23 -12.84
C GLN A 117 -4.85 -0.85 -13.43
N ARG A 118 -4.67 -0.64 -14.74
CA ARG A 118 -4.74 0.68 -15.39
C ARG A 118 -6.04 1.46 -15.22
N PHE A 119 -7.13 0.78 -14.89
CA PHE A 119 -8.43 1.42 -14.66
C PHE A 119 -8.71 1.75 -13.19
N LEU A 120 -7.82 1.40 -12.27
CA LEU A 120 -7.91 1.86 -10.89
C LEU A 120 -7.49 3.34 -10.83
N PRO A 121 -8.14 4.19 -10.00
CA PRO A 121 -7.69 5.56 -9.80
C PRO A 121 -6.22 5.61 -9.39
N ALA A 122 -5.44 6.48 -10.03
CA ALA A 122 -4.03 6.65 -9.68
C ALA A 122 -3.90 7.33 -8.31
N ALA A 123 -2.86 6.99 -7.55
CA ALA A 123 -2.51 7.71 -6.35
C ALA A 123 -1.90 9.08 -6.70
N ASP A 124 -2.37 10.14 -6.04
CA ASP A 124 -1.80 11.49 -6.16
C ASP A 124 -0.46 11.58 -5.41
N LEU A 125 -0.34 10.82 -4.33
CA LEU A 125 0.90 10.67 -3.56
C LEU A 125 1.04 9.23 -3.08
N THR A 126 2.19 8.62 -3.35
CA THR A 126 2.57 7.33 -2.76
C THR A 126 3.69 7.55 -1.74
N ILE A 127 3.49 7.09 -0.52
CA ILE A 127 4.45 7.20 0.58
C ILE A 127 5.06 5.82 0.82
N LEU A 128 6.32 5.68 0.45
CA LEU A 128 7.11 4.48 0.72
C LEU A 128 7.75 4.57 2.10
N LEU A 129 7.33 3.70 3.01
CA LEU A 129 8.00 3.50 4.29
C LEU A 129 9.07 2.42 4.10
N ASP A 130 10.28 2.86 3.75
CA ASP A 130 11.40 1.97 3.47
C ASP A 130 12.05 1.49 4.76
N ILE A 131 12.10 0.16 4.94
CA ILE A 131 12.85 -0.50 6.02
C ILE A 131 13.66 -1.66 5.44
N PRO A 132 14.81 -2.00 6.03
CA PRO A 132 15.54 -3.22 5.68
C PRO A 132 14.70 -4.48 5.97
N PRO A 133 14.83 -5.56 5.15
CA PRO A 133 14.09 -6.80 5.35
C PRO A 133 14.30 -7.45 6.71
N ASP A 134 15.52 -7.41 7.25
CA ASP A 134 15.86 -7.92 8.58
C ASP A 134 15.10 -7.16 9.68
N VAL A 135 14.94 -5.86 9.56
CA VAL A 135 14.13 -5.04 10.48
C VAL A 135 12.66 -5.44 10.41
N ALA A 136 12.12 -5.69 9.20
CA ALA A 136 10.74 -6.15 9.01
C ALA A 136 10.52 -7.49 9.73
N VAL A 137 11.45 -8.42 9.55
CA VAL A 137 11.41 -9.74 10.18
C VAL A 137 11.54 -9.65 11.71
N GLN A 138 12.41 -8.79 12.24
CA GLN A 138 12.56 -8.59 13.69
C GLN A 138 11.31 -8.03 14.37
N ARG A 139 10.59 -7.14 13.69
CA ARG A 139 9.36 -6.53 14.22
C ARG A 139 8.18 -7.49 14.32
N LYS A 140 8.16 -8.56 13.51
CA LYS A 140 7.09 -9.59 13.54
C LYS A 140 7.68 -10.96 13.91
N GLN A 141 7.52 -11.37 15.15
CA GLN A 141 8.09 -12.63 15.66
C GLN A 141 7.18 -13.85 15.48
N ALA A 142 5.87 -13.66 15.28
CA ALA A 142 4.88 -14.75 15.18
C ALA A 142 3.89 -14.53 14.03
N ASN A 143 3.23 -15.61 13.59
CA ASN A 143 2.17 -15.60 12.58
C ASN A 143 2.57 -14.96 11.23
N ARG A 144 3.80 -15.25 10.78
CA ARG A 144 4.28 -14.80 9.46
C ARG A 144 3.59 -15.63 8.38
N ASP A 145 3.13 -14.95 7.34
CA ASP A 145 2.66 -15.62 6.13
C ASP A 145 3.85 -16.13 5.28
N ARG A 146 3.55 -16.74 4.13
CA ARG A 146 4.55 -17.33 3.25
C ARG A 146 5.56 -16.31 2.69
N TYR A 147 5.14 -15.08 2.46
CA TYR A 147 6.00 -14.01 1.91
C TYR A 147 6.92 -13.41 2.97
N GLU A 148 6.42 -13.24 4.19
CA GLU A 148 7.16 -12.66 5.31
C GLU A 148 8.30 -13.54 5.85
N ARG A 149 8.38 -14.81 5.41
CA ARG A 149 9.43 -15.77 5.80
C ARG A 149 10.63 -15.79 4.87
N ASP A 150 10.50 -15.24 3.67
CA ASP A 150 11.51 -15.28 2.62
C ASP A 150 12.25 -13.94 2.53
N LEU A 151 13.44 -13.87 3.14
CA LEU A 151 14.29 -12.67 3.15
C LEU A 151 14.77 -12.25 1.74
N ASP A 152 15.03 -13.22 0.87
CA ASP A 152 15.46 -12.94 -0.50
C ASP A 152 14.30 -12.33 -1.31
N LEU A 153 13.10 -12.86 -1.12
CA LEU A 153 11.89 -12.27 -1.70
C LEU A 153 11.68 -10.85 -1.17
N LEU A 154 11.74 -10.62 0.14
CA LEU A 154 11.57 -9.29 0.72
C LEU A 154 12.62 -8.29 0.23
N THR A 155 13.84 -8.75 -0.02
CA THR A 155 14.91 -7.92 -0.60
C THR A 155 14.57 -7.51 -2.02
N ARG A 156 14.07 -8.43 -2.86
CA ARG A 156 13.61 -8.13 -4.22
C ARG A 156 12.41 -7.19 -4.22
N VAL A 157 11.42 -7.41 -3.33
CA VAL A 157 10.25 -6.55 -3.15
C VAL A 157 10.68 -5.12 -2.80
N ARG A 158 11.57 -4.96 -1.81
CA ARG A 158 12.11 -3.65 -1.44
C ARG A 158 12.80 -2.98 -2.63
N GLY A 159 13.63 -3.70 -3.38
CA GLY A 159 14.29 -3.19 -4.58
C GLY A 159 13.29 -2.70 -5.64
N SER A 160 12.19 -3.43 -5.84
CA SER A 160 11.12 -3.01 -6.73
C SER A 160 10.44 -1.71 -6.25
N TYR A 161 10.09 -1.60 -4.98
CA TYR A 161 9.56 -0.35 -4.42
C TYR A 161 10.51 0.84 -4.61
N GLN A 162 11.81 0.64 -4.40
CA GLN A 162 12.81 1.71 -4.57
C GLN A 162 12.90 2.17 -6.04
N ARG A 163 12.78 1.25 -7.01
CA ARG A 163 12.70 1.60 -8.44
C ARG A 163 11.43 2.38 -8.76
N GLN A 164 10.27 1.97 -8.24
CA GLN A 164 9.00 2.68 -8.43
C GLN A 164 9.04 4.08 -7.80
N ALA A 165 9.75 4.24 -6.69
CA ALA A 165 9.89 5.52 -5.97
C ALA A 165 10.73 6.58 -6.73
N ALA A 166 11.27 6.28 -7.91
CA ALA A 166 11.83 7.28 -8.82
C ALA A 166 10.77 8.20 -9.45
N ASP A 167 9.48 7.83 -9.41
CA ASP A 167 8.36 8.69 -9.86
C ASP A 167 8.21 9.88 -8.88
N PRO A 168 8.08 11.14 -9.40
CA PRO A 168 7.96 12.33 -8.56
C PRO A 168 6.72 12.37 -7.65
N ARG A 169 5.70 11.54 -7.94
CA ARG A 169 4.53 11.37 -7.07
C ARG A 169 4.83 10.53 -5.82
N TRP A 170 6.05 10.02 -5.69
CA TRP A 170 6.45 9.26 -4.53
C TRP A 170 7.18 10.12 -3.49
N LEU A 171 7.05 9.73 -2.25
CA LEU A 171 7.85 10.18 -1.11
C LEU A 171 8.45 8.95 -0.44
N GLN A 172 9.77 8.83 -0.45
CA GLN A 172 10.44 7.76 0.28
C GLN A 172 10.88 8.26 1.66
N LEU A 173 10.45 7.57 2.70
CA LEU A 173 10.80 7.84 4.09
C LEU A 173 11.41 6.61 4.74
N ARG A 174 12.38 6.80 5.62
CA ARG A 174 12.88 5.73 6.47
C ARG A 174 11.82 5.38 7.52
N GLY A 175 11.28 4.16 7.44
CA GLY A 175 10.26 3.63 8.36
C GLY A 175 10.83 3.03 9.65
N ASP A 176 12.16 3.01 9.81
CA ASP A 176 12.88 2.52 10.99
C ASP A 176 13.17 3.62 12.04
N ARG A 177 12.68 4.84 11.81
CA ARG A 177 12.77 5.98 12.75
C ARG A 177 11.61 6.00 13.75
N PRO A 178 11.69 6.84 14.80
CA PRO A 178 10.60 7.05 15.75
C PRO A 178 9.28 7.40 15.02
N LYS A 179 8.18 6.80 15.47
CA LYS A 179 6.84 6.96 14.86
C LYS A 179 6.47 8.44 14.68
N ALA A 180 6.75 9.28 15.69
CA ALA A 180 6.39 10.70 15.67
C ALA A 180 7.12 11.47 14.58
N ASP A 181 8.40 11.16 14.34
CA ASP A 181 9.23 11.81 13.32
C ASP A 181 8.72 11.44 11.90
N VAL A 182 8.43 10.15 11.67
CA VAL A 182 7.85 9.71 10.41
C VAL A 182 6.49 10.37 10.17
N SER A 183 5.64 10.46 11.21
CA SER A 183 4.35 11.15 11.11
C SER A 183 4.50 12.65 10.80
N ALA A 184 5.52 13.31 11.34
CA ALA A 184 5.79 14.72 11.05
C ALA A 184 6.17 14.91 9.56
N ASP A 185 7.05 14.06 9.03
CA ASP A 185 7.45 14.11 7.62
C ASP A 185 6.27 13.81 6.68
N VAL A 186 5.42 12.83 7.02
CA VAL A 186 4.19 12.53 6.28
C VAL A 186 3.28 13.74 6.20
N ARG A 187 3.01 14.40 7.34
CA ARG A 187 2.18 15.61 7.38
C ARG A 187 2.79 16.76 6.58
N ALA A 188 4.09 16.99 6.73
CA ALA A 188 4.78 18.04 5.97
C ALA A 188 4.69 17.81 4.45
N ALA A 189 4.84 16.57 3.99
CA ALA A 189 4.71 16.22 2.58
C ALA A 189 3.26 16.41 2.07
N VAL A 190 2.27 15.97 2.84
CA VAL A 190 0.85 16.14 2.48
C VAL A 190 0.46 17.62 2.42
N ALA A 191 0.93 18.42 3.38
CA ALA A 191 0.73 19.87 3.36
C ALA A 191 1.38 20.53 2.13
N SER A 192 2.65 20.21 1.86
CA SER A 192 3.42 20.88 0.79
C SER A 192 3.03 20.44 -0.61
N ARG A 193 2.70 19.16 -0.80
CA ARG A 193 2.43 18.58 -2.14
C ARG A 193 0.96 18.63 -2.54
N LEU A 194 0.04 18.55 -1.57
CA LEU A 194 -1.40 18.43 -1.82
C LEU A 194 -2.21 19.60 -1.25
N GLY A 195 -1.62 20.44 -0.38
CA GLY A 195 -2.31 21.58 0.24
C GLY A 195 -3.46 21.16 1.15
N LEU A 196 -3.36 20.00 1.81
CA LEU A 196 -4.46 19.43 2.59
C LEU A 196 -4.45 19.82 4.08
N LEU A 197 -3.35 20.36 4.57
CA LEU A 197 -3.13 20.77 5.96
C LEU A 197 -2.74 22.25 6.03
#